data_ac65302a8f9ba3a8a753ebbf759a2d56
#
_entry.id   ac65302a8f9ba3a8a753ebbf759a2d56
#
_cell.length_a   1.000
_cell.length_b   1.000
_cell.length_c   1.000
_cell.angle_alpha   90.00
_cell.angle_beta   90.00
_cell.angle_gamma   90.00
#
_symmetry.space_group_name_H-M   'P 1'
#
loop_
_entity.id
_entity.type
_entity.pdbx_description
1 polymer ?
#
loop_
_entity_poly.entity_id
_entity_poly.type
_entity_poly.pdbx_seq_one_letter_code
_entity_poly.pdbx_strand_id
1 'polypeptide(L)'
;MPKHNSERRLASGDEAVAQAALDAGVGLGTGYPGTPSTEILEAFDALGGRAQWAPNEKVALEVGIGAAFAGARALVTMKHVGLNVAADPLFTAAYTGVTGGLVVVSADDPGMASSQNEQDNRRFAVAAGLPMLEPSDSQEAYDFTLLAIEISERWRIPVLLRMTTRVCHSATLVQTQANLAPPAPASFVRDVPGRVMIPAYARPAHQRLRAKLAAIAAWNETDGPTQIVDGERALGIITSGISFQHVREAAPQARVLKIGLSYPPPVETMRRFAASVDRALVVEEGDPYLYETARTAGITVEQKPEMYRFGELNVGRVRRIVAGDVSPEPALPAGKPPELCPGCPHRNVFEALRDLGCIVAGDIGCYTLGVLPPFSAMDTCVCMGAAIGVGLGLRHSLPSEQARKVVSVIGDSTFVHSGITGLVEMVYNPPATGHVLVVLDNGTTAMTGMQEHPGTGRRLDHEATGRVVFEDLARTLGIKNVYTVDPIADSDGITRVLREALGRDELSVIIARRPCLLAAGSIKLREKKANAGQ
;
A
#
# COMPACT_ATOMS: atom_id res chain seq x y z
N MET A 1 8.46 39.08 -8.13
CA MET A 1 7.81 37.78 -8.36
C MET A 1 8.86 36.84 -8.95
N PRO A 2 9.21 35.73 -8.32
CA PRO A 2 10.10 34.76 -8.96
C PRO A 2 9.38 34.21 -10.19
N LYS A 3 10.07 34.19 -11.32
CA LYS A 3 9.59 33.54 -12.54
C LYS A 3 9.54 32.04 -12.23
N HIS A 4 8.36 31.45 -12.07
CA HIS A 4 8.19 30.01 -12.08
C HIS A 4 8.57 29.53 -13.49
N ASN A 5 9.77 28.98 -13.62
CA ASN A 5 10.15 28.24 -14.80
C ASN A 5 9.33 26.96 -14.83
N SER A 6 8.44 26.82 -15.81
CA SER A 6 7.85 25.52 -16.10
C SER A 6 8.98 24.63 -16.60
N GLU A 7 9.34 23.63 -15.80
CA GLU A 7 10.40 22.68 -16.17
C GLU A 7 9.74 21.44 -16.76
N ARG A 8 10.31 20.92 -17.86
CA ARG A 8 9.93 19.63 -18.44
C ARG A 8 10.96 18.59 -18.06
N ARG A 9 10.51 17.51 -17.43
CA ARG A 9 11.38 16.40 -17.08
C ARG A 9 10.71 15.06 -17.38
N LEU A 10 11.51 14.06 -17.68
CA LEU A 10 11.04 12.67 -17.68
C LEU A 10 10.91 12.22 -16.22
N ALA A 11 9.71 11.77 -15.83
CA ALA A 11 9.44 11.31 -14.46
C ALA A 11 8.49 10.13 -14.48
N SER A 12 8.66 9.20 -13.55
CA SER A 12 7.66 8.18 -13.23
C SER A 12 6.44 8.81 -12.55
N GLY A 13 5.34 8.06 -12.43
CA GLY A 13 4.19 8.54 -11.67
C GLY A 13 4.53 8.82 -10.22
N ASP A 14 5.36 8.00 -9.59
CA ASP A 14 5.79 8.18 -8.21
C ASP A 14 6.65 9.44 -8.02
N GLU A 15 7.61 9.68 -8.91
CA GLU A 15 8.41 10.92 -8.93
C GLU A 15 7.54 12.15 -9.22
N ALA A 16 6.50 12.01 -10.04
CA ALA A 16 5.56 13.08 -10.36
C ALA A 16 4.70 13.47 -9.14
N VAL A 17 4.20 12.48 -8.38
CA VAL A 17 3.49 12.72 -7.10
C VAL A 17 4.42 13.41 -6.09
N ALA A 18 5.66 12.94 -5.95
CA ALA A 18 6.65 13.53 -5.05
C ALA A 18 6.95 15.00 -5.39
N GLN A 19 7.14 15.29 -6.69
CA GLN A 19 7.38 16.66 -7.15
C GLN A 19 6.16 17.55 -6.89
N ALA A 20 4.94 17.07 -7.20
CA ALA A 20 3.72 17.81 -6.95
C ALA A 20 3.52 18.11 -5.46
N ALA A 21 3.85 17.15 -4.58
CA ALA A 21 3.80 17.33 -3.14
C ALA A 21 4.78 18.44 -2.67
N LEU A 22 6.00 18.46 -3.23
CA LEU A 22 6.97 19.53 -2.94
C LEU A 22 6.46 20.89 -3.43
N ASP A 23 6.02 20.95 -4.67
CA ASP A 23 5.52 22.20 -5.31
C ASP A 23 4.27 22.73 -4.59
N ALA A 24 3.45 21.84 -4.05
CA ALA A 24 2.30 22.18 -3.22
C ALA A 24 2.66 22.59 -1.79
N GLY A 25 3.92 22.50 -1.38
CA GLY A 25 4.34 22.82 -0.01
C GLY A 25 3.78 21.82 1.02
N VAL A 26 3.77 20.53 0.70
CA VAL A 26 3.45 19.46 1.66
C VAL A 26 4.46 19.52 2.80
N GLY A 27 3.96 19.71 4.03
CA GLY A 27 4.79 19.85 5.23
C GLY A 27 5.25 18.53 5.82
N LEU A 28 4.58 17.41 5.47
CA LEU A 28 4.95 16.06 5.94
C LEU A 28 4.46 14.98 4.99
N GLY A 29 5.39 14.13 4.53
CA GLY A 29 5.14 12.86 3.89
C GLY A 29 5.30 11.70 4.88
N THR A 30 4.38 10.75 4.91
CA THR A 30 4.47 9.57 5.78
C THR A 30 3.89 8.35 5.08
N GLY A 31 4.40 7.15 5.38
CA GLY A 31 3.94 5.93 4.74
C GLY A 31 4.61 4.69 5.31
N TYR A 32 4.23 3.53 4.78
CA TYR A 32 4.96 2.29 4.98
C TYR A 32 5.42 1.76 3.61
N PRO A 33 6.66 1.22 3.51
CA PRO A 33 7.18 0.74 2.23
C PRO A 33 6.33 -0.39 1.63
N GLY A 34 5.88 -0.23 0.39
CA GLY A 34 5.06 -1.22 -0.30
C GLY A 34 5.00 -0.94 -1.80
N THR A 35 5.60 -1.80 -2.62
CA THR A 35 5.54 -1.67 -4.08
C THR A 35 4.09 -1.75 -4.56
N PRO A 36 3.62 -0.76 -5.38
CA PRO A 36 4.40 0.17 -6.19
C PRO A 36 4.50 1.62 -5.64
N SER A 37 4.25 1.94 -4.38
CA SER A 37 4.22 3.31 -3.84
C SER A 37 5.46 3.72 -3.04
N THR A 38 6.44 2.83 -2.89
CA THR A 38 7.62 3.07 -2.04
C THR A 38 8.41 4.30 -2.50
N GLU A 39 8.61 4.41 -3.80
CA GLU A 39 9.45 5.41 -4.46
C GLU A 39 8.92 6.84 -4.28
N ILE A 40 7.63 7.02 -3.97
CA ILE A 40 7.03 8.36 -3.76
C ILE A 40 7.72 9.09 -2.59
N LEU A 41 7.82 8.45 -1.43
CA LEU A 41 8.43 9.09 -0.25
C LEU A 41 9.94 9.21 -0.37
N GLU A 42 10.60 8.23 -1.00
CA GLU A 42 12.04 8.29 -1.28
C GLU A 42 12.36 9.46 -2.22
N ALA A 43 11.57 9.63 -3.28
CA ALA A 43 11.72 10.77 -4.19
C ALA A 43 11.38 12.11 -3.51
N PHE A 44 10.35 12.14 -2.65
CA PHE A 44 9.97 13.36 -1.92
C PHE A 44 11.07 13.81 -0.96
N ASP A 45 11.70 12.88 -0.23
CA ASP A 45 12.84 13.16 0.63
C ASP A 45 14.06 13.63 -0.18
N ALA A 46 14.38 12.94 -1.27
CA ALA A 46 15.48 13.31 -2.16
C ALA A 46 15.32 14.71 -2.78
N LEU A 47 14.10 15.19 -2.96
CA LEU A 47 13.77 16.55 -3.40
C LEU A 47 13.83 17.58 -2.27
N GLY A 48 14.12 17.17 -1.03
CA GLY A 48 14.18 18.03 0.16
C GLY A 48 12.85 18.16 0.91
N GLY A 49 11.85 17.35 0.59
CA GLY A 49 10.61 17.23 1.35
C GLY A 49 10.85 16.52 2.68
N ARG A 50 10.04 16.85 3.69
CA ARG A 50 10.10 16.14 4.97
C ARG A 50 9.31 14.84 4.90
N ALA A 51 9.99 13.71 4.83
CA ALA A 51 9.39 12.38 4.77
C ALA A 51 9.78 11.49 5.96
N GLN A 52 8.91 10.52 6.29
CA GLN A 52 9.22 9.51 7.30
C GLN A 52 8.53 8.17 7.02
N TRP A 53 9.22 7.07 7.33
CA TRP A 53 8.60 5.76 7.42
C TRP A 53 7.91 5.60 8.78
N ALA A 54 6.67 5.15 8.75
CA ALA A 54 5.94 4.72 9.94
C ALA A 54 6.10 3.19 10.15
N PRO A 55 5.84 2.68 11.34
CA PRO A 55 5.91 1.23 11.59
C PRO A 55 4.85 0.44 10.81
N ASN A 56 3.70 1.04 10.47
CA ASN A 56 2.67 0.51 9.60
C ASN A 56 1.79 1.64 9.03
N GLU A 57 0.89 1.29 8.11
CA GLU A 57 0.04 2.24 7.39
C GLU A 57 -1.01 2.91 8.29
N LYS A 58 -1.48 2.21 9.33
CA LYS A 58 -2.39 2.81 10.33
C LYS A 58 -1.72 4.00 11.01
N VAL A 59 -0.52 3.80 11.53
CA VAL A 59 0.25 4.87 12.20
C VAL A 59 0.65 5.96 11.18
N ALA A 60 1.02 5.59 9.96
CA ALA A 60 1.29 6.56 8.90
C ALA A 60 0.10 7.51 8.67
N LEU A 61 -1.10 6.95 8.53
CA LEU A 61 -2.31 7.75 8.33
C LEU A 61 -2.65 8.60 9.57
N GLU A 62 -2.51 8.07 10.77
CA GLU A 62 -2.73 8.81 12.02
C GLU A 62 -1.80 10.04 12.14
N VAL A 63 -0.53 9.88 11.78
CA VAL A 63 0.44 10.99 11.74
C VAL A 63 0.04 12.02 10.68
N GLY A 64 -0.38 11.59 9.48
CA GLY A 64 -0.89 12.47 8.44
C GLY A 64 -2.13 13.24 8.86
N ILE A 65 -3.09 12.59 9.53
CA ILE A 65 -4.29 13.23 10.11
C ILE A 65 -3.89 14.28 11.15
N GLY A 66 -2.93 13.95 12.04
CA GLY A 66 -2.41 14.88 13.04
C GLY A 66 -1.81 16.14 12.40
N ALA A 67 -0.99 15.97 11.36
CA ALA A 67 -0.43 17.08 10.59
C ALA A 67 -1.53 17.94 9.94
N ALA A 68 -2.53 17.29 9.32
CA ALA A 68 -3.66 17.98 8.69
C ALA A 68 -4.55 18.71 9.72
N PHE A 69 -4.71 18.19 10.94
CA PHE A 69 -5.40 18.90 12.03
C PHE A 69 -4.67 20.16 12.47
N ALA A 70 -3.34 20.17 12.40
CA ALA A 70 -2.52 21.36 12.63
C ALA A 70 -2.53 22.35 11.45
N GLY A 71 -3.27 22.07 10.37
CA GLY A 71 -3.34 22.92 9.18
C GLY A 71 -2.21 22.72 8.18
N ALA A 72 -1.30 21.78 8.40
CA ALA A 72 -0.28 21.44 7.42
C ALA A 72 -0.86 20.57 6.28
N ARG A 73 -0.32 20.72 5.07
CA ARG A 73 -0.57 19.76 3.98
C ARG A 73 0.20 18.49 4.27
N ALA A 74 -0.44 17.33 4.13
CA ALA A 74 0.15 16.03 4.37
C ALA A 74 -0.10 15.06 3.21
N LEU A 75 0.93 14.26 2.91
CA LEU A 75 0.90 13.16 1.95
C LEU A 75 1.09 11.84 2.70
N VAL A 76 0.17 10.89 2.53
CA VAL A 76 0.29 9.54 3.10
C VAL A 76 0.33 8.55 1.96
N THR A 77 1.32 7.66 1.93
CA THR A 77 1.49 6.71 0.84
C THR A 77 1.45 5.27 1.33
N MET A 78 0.76 4.41 0.60
CA MET A 78 0.66 3.00 0.89
C MET A 78 0.25 2.18 -0.32
N LYS A 79 0.61 0.91 -0.30
CA LYS A 79 0.09 -0.09 -1.21
C LYS A 79 -1.40 -0.36 -0.93
N HIS A 80 -2.12 -0.96 -1.91
CA HIS A 80 -3.56 -1.25 -1.74
C HIS A 80 -3.90 -2.05 -0.48
N VAL A 81 -3.10 -3.05 -0.12
CA VAL A 81 -3.32 -3.84 1.11
C VAL A 81 -3.04 -3.04 2.38
N GLY A 82 -2.20 -2.00 2.30
CA GLY A 82 -1.97 -1.07 3.41
C GLY A 82 -3.21 -0.26 3.77
N LEU A 83 -4.10 -0.02 2.80
CA LEU A 83 -5.38 0.65 3.05
C LEU A 83 -6.28 -0.20 3.97
N ASN A 84 -6.14 -1.53 3.94
CA ASN A 84 -6.83 -2.42 4.89
C ASN A 84 -6.34 -2.20 6.33
N VAL A 85 -5.02 -2.01 6.50
CA VAL A 85 -4.40 -1.73 7.81
C VAL A 85 -4.80 -0.35 8.33
N ALA A 86 -4.90 0.63 7.43
CA ALA A 86 -5.28 2.01 7.73
C ALA A 86 -6.81 2.25 7.72
N ALA A 87 -7.64 1.22 7.56
CA ALA A 87 -9.08 1.37 7.35
C ALA A 87 -9.77 2.12 8.49
N ASP A 88 -9.49 1.77 9.75
CA ASP A 88 -10.16 2.41 10.90
C ASP A 88 -9.94 3.93 10.96
N PRO A 89 -8.70 4.46 10.98
CA PRO A 89 -8.50 5.90 10.92
C PRO A 89 -8.99 6.52 9.60
N LEU A 90 -8.97 5.79 8.46
CA LEU A 90 -9.46 6.29 7.18
C LEU A 90 -10.96 6.62 7.23
N PHE A 91 -11.77 5.67 7.71
CA PHE A 91 -13.22 5.85 7.83
C PHE A 91 -13.57 6.98 8.79
N THR A 92 -12.85 7.07 9.91
CA THR A 92 -13.10 8.12 10.91
C THR A 92 -12.63 9.49 10.40
N ALA A 93 -11.55 9.56 9.62
CA ALA A 93 -11.08 10.81 9.03
C ALA A 93 -12.08 11.46 8.05
N ALA A 94 -12.91 10.64 7.38
CA ALA A 94 -14.02 11.16 6.56
C ALA A 94 -15.04 11.96 7.38
N TYR A 95 -15.27 11.56 8.62
CA TYR A 95 -16.20 12.22 9.55
C TYR A 95 -15.59 13.47 10.20
N THR A 96 -14.36 13.36 10.70
CA THR A 96 -13.66 14.49 11.32
C THR A 96 -13.31 15.58 10.32
N GLY A 97 -13.11 15.19 9.07
CA GLY A 97 -12.53 16.07 8.07
C GLY A 97 -11.09 16.47 8.43
N VAL A 98 -10.57 17.47 7.75
CA VAL A 98 -9.21 18.01 7.90
C VAL A 98 -9.21 19.53 7.89
N THR A 99 -8.12 20.14 8.33
CA THR A 99 -7.90 21.59 8.25
C THR A 99 -6.93 21.92 7.11
N GLY A 100 -5.76 21.32 7.11
CA GLY A 100 -4.84 21.32 5.96
C GLY A 100 -5.16 20.19 4.99
N GLY A 101 -4.68 20.28 3.76
CA GLY A 101 -4.90 19.26 2.73
C GLY A 101 -4.29 17.89 3.16
N LEU A 102 -5.07 16.82 3.03
CA LEU A 102 -4.63 15.45 3.27
C LEU A 102 -4.90 14.59 2.03
N VAL A 103 -3.82 14.15 1.39
CA VAL A 103 -3.87 13.21 0.27
C VAL A 103 -3.37 11.85 0.74
N VAL A 104 -4.15 10.81 0.46
CA VAL A 104 -3.78 9.41 0.74
C VAL A 104 -3.63 8.70 -0.59
N VAL A 105 -2.40 8.37 -0.94
CA VAL A 105 -2.08 7.56 -2.12
C VAL A 105 -2.31 6.09 -1.81
N SER A 106 -3.20 5.46 -2.59
CA SER A 106 -3.39 4.02 -2.61
C SER A 106 -2.89 3.46 -3.93
N ALA A 107 -1.78 2.72 -3.88
CA ALA A 107 -1.20 2.14 -5.08
C ALA A 107 -1.65 0.69 -5.25
N ASP A 108 -2.56 0.47 -6.19
CA ASP A 108 -3.13 -0.83 -6.51
C ASP A 108 -2.19 -1.64 -7.43
N ASP A 109 -2.20 -2.96 -7.27
CA ASP A 109 -1.35 -3.90 -8.00
C ASP A 109 -2.21 -4.91 -8.80
N PRO A 110 -2.84 -4.46 -9.92
CA PRO A 110 -3.61 -5.35 -10.78
C PRO A 110 -2.73 -6.50 -11.30
N GLY A 111 -3.25 -7.73 -11.20
CA GLY A 111 -2.51 -8.93 -11.59
C GLY A 111 -1.54 -9.44 -10.53
N MET A 112 -1.49 -8.82 -9.36
CA MET A 112 -0.68 -9.31 -8.22
C MET A 112 0.80 -9.53 -8.57
N ALA A 113 1.43 -8.58 -9.28
CA ALA A 113 2.85 -8.69 -9.64
C ALA A 113 3.76 -8.82 -8.41
N SER A 114 3.37 -8.20 -7.28
CA SER A 114 4.09 -8.25 -6.00
C SER A 114 3.17 -8.33 -4.78
N SER A 115 1.94 -8.85 -4.92
CA SER A 115 0.92 -8.79 -3.86
C SER A 115 0.34 -10.16 -3.54
N GLN A 116 -0.17 -10.33 -2.32
CA GLN A 116 -0.84 -11.55 -1.86
C GLN A 116 -2.32 -11.64 -2.30
N ASN A 117 -2.91 -10.55 -2.74
CA ASN A 117 -4.26 -10.50 -3.30
C ASN A 117 -4.38 -9.37 -4.31
N GLU A 118 -5.45 -9.40 -5.11
CA GLU A 118 -5.90 -8.29 -5.94
C GLU A 118 -7.15 -7.71 -5.31
N GLN A 119 -7.18 -6.40 -5.09
CA GLN A 119 -8.35 -5.68 -4.60
C GLN A 119 -8.47 -4.34 -5.31
N ASP A 120 -9.71 -3.91 -5.52
CA ASP A 120 -10.03 -2.64 -6.16
C ASP A 120 -10.38 -1.60 -5.10
N ASN A 121 -9.44 -0.71 -4.82
CA ASN A 121 -9.60 0.29 -3.75
C ASN A 121 -10.59 1.41 -4.08
N ARG A 122 -11.17 1.45 -5.29
CA ARG A 122 -12.33 2.30 -5.57
C ARG A 122 -13.51 1.94 -4.64
N ARG A 123 -13.62 0.66 -4.24
CA ARG A 123 -14.61 0.21 -3.25
C ARG A 123 -14.37 0.80 -1.86
N PHE A 124 -13.11 1.01 -1.45
CA PHE A 124 -12.79 1.71 -0.20
C PHE A 124 -13.23 3.18 -0.23
N ALA A 125 -13.04 3.88 -1.35
CA ALA A 125 -13.51 5.24 -1.52
C ALA A 125 -15.02 5.36 -1.26
N VAL A 126 -15.80 4.46 -1.86
CA VAL A 126 -17.26 4.40 -1.68
C VAL A 126 -17.63 4.09 -0.23
N ALA A 127 -17.02 3.06 0.36
CA ALA A 127 -17.31 2.61 1.72
C ALA A 127 -16.97 3.67 2.78
N ALA A 128 -15.81 4.31 2.66
CA ALA A 128 -15.36 5.37 3.57
C ALA A 128 -16.04 6.72 3.29
N GLY A 129 -16.58 6.93 2.10
CA GLY A 129 -17.14 8.21 1.67
C GLY A 129 -16.05 9.26 1.42
N LEU A 130 -14.96 8.89 0.73
CA LEU A 130 -13.84 9.77 0.42
C LEU A 130 -13.72 9.99 -1.09
N PRO A 131 -13.56 11.23 -1.57
CA PRO A 131 -13.32 11.46 -3.00
C PRO A 131 -12.05 10.75 -3.46
N MET A 132 -12.08 10.23 -4.71
CA MET A 132 -10.97 9.48 -5.30
C MET A 132 -10.66 9.96 -6.71
N LEU A 133 -9.40 10.28 -6.94
CA LEU A 133 -8.82 10.61 -8.24
C LEU A 133 -8.02 9.43 -8.80
N GLU A 134 -8.09 9.22 -10.12
CA GLU A 134 -7.37 8.15 -10.83
C GLU A 134 -6.58 8.73 -12.02
N PRO A 135 -5.28 9.03 -11.86
CA PRO A 135 -4.44 9.51 -12.96
C PRO A 135 -4.17 8.41 -14.00
N SER A 136 -3.99 8.80 -15.25
CA SER A 136 -3.73 7.88 -16.37
C SER A 136 -2.26 7.84 -16.82
N ASP A 137 -1.45 8.79 -16.38
CA ASP A 137 -0.02 8.89 -16.68
C ASP A 137 0.69 9.76 -15.62
N SER A 138 2.00 9.97 -15.79
CA SER A 138 2.80 10.76 -14.84
C SER A 138 2.41 12.25 -14.82
N GLN A 139 1.96 12.83 -15.95
CA GLN A 139 1.49 14.21 -15.93
C GLN A 139 0.25 14.36 -15.06
N GLU A 140 -0.70 13.45 -15.21
CA GLU A 140 -1.89 13.48 -14.35
C GLU A 140 -1.59 13.07 -12.91
N ALA A 141 -0.61 12.20 -12.67
CA ALA A 141 -0.16 11.93 -11.30
C ALA A 141 0.32 13.23 -10.61
N TYR A 142 1.04 14.08 -11.34
CA TYR A 142 1.39 15.42 -10.86
C TYR A 142 0.18 16.32 -10.67
N ASP A 143 -0.62 16.51 -11.73
CA ASP A 143 -1.76 17.46 -11.74
C ASP A 143 -2.84 17.05 -10.72
N PHE A 144 -3.12 15.74 -10.61
CA PHE A 144 -4.13 15.23 -9.68
C PHE A 144 -3.66 15.21 -8.23
N THR A 145 -2.36 15.20 -7.97
CA THR A 145 -1.83 15.41 -6.61
C THR A 145 -2.12 16.85 -6.16
N LEU A 146 -1.88 17.84 -7.03
CA LEU A 146 -2.23 19.24 -6.76
C LEU A 146 -3.73 19.43 -6.58
N LEU A 147 -4.53 18.84 -7.47
CA LEU A 147 -6.00 18.89 -7.41
C LEU A 147 -6.54 18.18 -6.15
N ALA A 148 -5.94 17.06 -5.74
CA ALA A 148 -6.32 16.36 -4.51
C ALA A 148 -6.14 17.24 -3.27
N ILE A 149 -5.05 17.99 -3.20
CA ILE A 149 -4.81 18.98 -2.13
C ILE A 149 -5.86 20.09 -2.18
N GLU A 150 -6.16 20.63 -3.36
CA GLU A 150 -7.19 21.67 -3.54
C GLU A 150 -8.58 21.16 -3.10
N ILE A 151 -8.99 19.98 -3.57
CA ILE A 151 -10.24 19.31 -3.16
C ILE A 151 -10.28 19.12 -1.64
N SER A 152 -9.18 18.62 -1.07
CA SER A 152 -9.08 18.37 0.36
C SER A 152 -9.26 19.64 1.19
N GLU A 153 -8.60 20.73 0.83
CA GLU A 153 -8.71 22.03 1.51
C GLU A 153 -10.08 22.67 1.32
N ARG A 154 -10.61 22.66 0.08
CA ARG A 154 -11.90 23.26 -0.27
C ARG A 154 -13.07 22.66 0.50
N TRP A 155 -13.14 21.33 0.57
CA TRP A 155 -14.23 20.60 1.22
C TRP A 155 -13.87 20.08 2.61
N ARG A 156 -12.62 20.30 3.07
CA ARG A 156 -12.11 19.83 4.36
C ARG A 156 -12.38 18.33 4.54
N ILE A 157 -11.88 17.54 3.61
CA ILE A 157 -12.04 16.09 3.55
C ILE A 157 -10.75 15.45 3.03
N PRO A 158 -10.29 14.31 3.57
CA PRO A 158 -9.18 13.59 2.93
C PRO A 158 -9.54 13.16 1.51
N VAL A 159 -8.56 13.11 0.61
CA VAL A 159 -8.74 12.66 -0.77
C VAL A 159 -7.87 11.45 -1.03
N LEU A 160 -8.45 10.42 -1.65
CA LEU A 160 -7.70 9.27 -2.14
C LEU A 160 -7.16 9.57 -3.56
N LEU A 161 -5.89 9.31 -3.76
CA LEU A 161 -5.25 9.29 -5.08
C LEU A 161 -4.93 7.82 -5.40
N ARG A 162 -5.73 7.21 -6.28
CA ARG A 162 -5.53 5.82 -6.68
C ARG A 162 -4.56 5.75 -7.83
N MET A 163 -3.40 5.17 -7.56
CA MET A 163 -2.40 4.83 -8.57
C MET A 163 -2.48 3.33 -8.90
N THR A 164 -1.97 2.93 -10.03
CA THR A 164 -1.75 1.50 -10.34
C THR A 164 -0.28 1.27 -10.69
N THR A 165 0.19 0.03 -10.60
CA THR A 165 1.60 -0.32 -10.85
C THR A 165 2.13 0.31 -12.16
N ARG A 166 1.32 0.31 -13.22
CA ARG A 166 1.71 0.88 -14.50
C ARG A 166 1.91 2.39 -14.43
N VAL A 167 1.00 3.13 -13.78
CA VAL A 167 1.13 4.58 -13.61
C VAL A 167 2.30 4.91 -12.70
N CYS A 168 2.49 4.19 -11.60
CA CYS A 168 3.59 4.41 -10.66
C CYS A 168 4.95 4.35 -11.36
N HIS A 169 5.19 3.31 -12.16
CA HIS A 169 6.52 3.00 -12.67
C HIS A 169 6.77 3.44 -14.12
N SER A 170 5.73 3.78 -14.90
CA SER A 170 5.93 4.27 -16.27
C SER A 170 6.36 5.74 -16.24
N ALA A 171 7.40 6.07 -17.01
CA ALA A 171 7.89 7.44 -17.10
C ALA A 171 7.35 8.15 -18.35
N THR A 172 6.85 9.37 -18.16
CA THR A 172 6.42 10.27 -19.23
C THR A 172 7.02 11.67 -19.04
N LEU A 173 6.89 12.54 -20.05
CA LEU A 173 7.29 13.94 -19.88
C LEU A 173 6.28 14.65 -18.99
N VAL A 174 6.75 15.17 -17.87
CA VAL A 174 5.97 15.94 -16.90
C VAL A 174 6.37 17.41 -17.00
N GLN A 175 5.38 18.27 -17.17
CA GLN A 175 5.52 19.72 -17.08
C GLN A 175 5.05 20.18 -15.71
N THR A 176 5.96 20.72 -14.92
CA THR A 176 5.64 21.22 -13.58
C THR A 176 5.14 22.65 -13.66
N GLN A 177 4.06 22.95 -12.97
CA GLN A 177 3.47 24.28 -12.82
C GLN A 177 2.84 24.39 -11.44
N ALA A 178 3.58 24.90 -10.47
CA ALA A 178 3.02 25.12 -9.14
C ALA A 178 2.13 26.38 -9.16
N ASN A 179 0.82 26.18 -9.17
CA ASN A 179 -0.17 27.26 -9.09
C ASN A 179 -0.93 27.29 -7.77
N LEU A 180 -0.62 26.41 -6.83
CA LEU A 180 -1.26 26.41 -5.52
C LEU A 180 -0.72 27.55 -4.65
N ALA A 181 -1.64 28.22 -3.95
CA ALA A 181 -1.25 29.18 -2.93
C ALA A 181 -0.38 28.47 -1.86
N PRO A 182 0.65 29.15 -1.33
CA PRO A 182 1.45 28.62 -0.22
C PRO A 182 0.53 28.19 0.92
N PRO A 183 0.86 27.10 1.64
CA PRO A 183 0.08 26.67 2.79
C PRO A 183 0.08 27.77 3.86
N ALA A 184 -1.05 27.91 4.56
CA ALA A 184 -1.11 28.77 5.74
C ALA A 184 -0.15 28.23 6.82
N PRO A 185 0.42 29.10 7.67
CA PRO A 185 1.22 28.64 8.80
C PRO A 185 0.43 27.65 9.65
N ALA A 186 1.07 26.53 10.01
CA ALA A 186 0.46 25.50 10.82
C ALA A 186 0.02 26.09 12.18
N SER A 187 -1.23 25.87 12.55
CA SER A 187 -1.77 26.26 13.85
C SER A 187 -2.91 25.32 14.25
N PHE A 188 -2.95 24.93 15.52
CA PHE A 188 -4.02 24.08 16.02
C PHE A 188 -5.18 24.91 16.55
N VAL A 189 -6.32 24.80 15.88
CA VAL A 189 -7.59 25.38 16.36
C VAL A 189 -8.41 24.27 17.02
N ARG A 190 -8.80 24.48 18.28
CA ARG A 190 -9.61 23.51 19.02
C ARG A 190 -11.03 23.43 18.43
N ASP A 191 -11.41 22.25 17.99
CA ASP A 191 -12.75 21.91 17.48
C ASP A 191 -13.18 20.55 18.02
N VAL A 192 -13.68 20.52 19.26
CA VAL A 192 -14.07 19.29 19.92
C VAL A 192 -15.23 18.59 19.19
N PRO A 193 -16.33 19.29 18.82
CA PRO A 193 -17.44 18.63 18.11
C PRO A 193 -17.07 18.12 16.71
N GLY A 194 -16.10 18.74 16.06
CA GLY A 194 -15.63 18.34 14.73
C GLY A 194 -14.65 17.18 14.75
N ARG A 195 -13.86 17.01 15.84
CA ARG A 195 -12.73 16.07 15.86
C ARG A 195 -12.86 14.91 16.86
N VAL A 196 -13.79 14.97 17.81
CA VAL A 196 -14.00 13.91 18.81
C VAL A 196 -15.24 13.11 18.43
N MET A 197 -15.04 11.91 17.88
CA MET A 197 -16.14 11.11 17.32
C MET A 197 -16.83 10.26 18.40
N ILE A 198 -17.53 10.92 19.32
CA ILE A 198 -18.56 10.26 20.15
C ILE A 198 -19.91 10.29 19.41
N PRO A 199 -20.88 9.43 19.74
CA PRO A 199 -22.16 9.36 19.01
C PRO A 199 -22.88 10.70 18.84
N ALA A 200 -22.79 11.59 19.84
CA ALA A 200 -23.40 12.93 19.80
C ALA A 200 -22.79 13.83 18.71
N TYR A 201 -21.51 13.67 18.41
CA TYR A 201 -20.81 14.45 17.39
C TYR A 201 -20.71 13.71 16.04
N ALA A 202 -20.62 12.37 16.07
CA ALA A 202 -20.53 11.56 14.87
C ALA A 202 -21.81 11.60 14.02
N ARG A 203 -22.99 11.63 14.62
CA ARG A 203 -24.27 11.73 13.89
C ARG A 203 -24.37 12.99 13.01
N PRO A 204 -24.17 14.21 13.51
CA PRO A 204 -24.13 15.39 12.65
C PRO A 204 -22.92 15.42 11.71
N ALA A 205 -21.78 14.81 12.07
CA ALA A 205 -20.64 14.67 11.18
C ALA A 205 -20.97 13.80 9.95
N HIS A 206 -21.74 12.72 10.13
CA HIS A 206 -22.23 11.89 9.03
C HIS A 206 -23.10 12.69 8.04
N GLN A 207 -24.01 13.51 8.55
CA GLN A 207 -24.84 14.37 7.70
C GLN A 207 -23.98 15.38 6.92
N ARG A 208 -22.98 16.00 7.58
CA ARG A 208 -22.02 16.89 6.91
C ARG A 208 -21.21 16.17 5.83
N LEU A 209 -20.77 14.93 6.09
CA LEU A 209 -20.05 14.11 5.11
C LEU A 209 -20.90 13.88 3.87
N ARG A 210 -22.17 13.49 4.02
CA ARG A 210 -23.07 13.26 2.88
C ARG A 210 -23.33 14.55 2.09
N ALA A 211 -23.48 15.68 2.77
CA ALA A 211 -23.62 17.00 2.11
C ALA A 211 -22.34 17.38 1.33
N LYS A 212 -21.16 17.15 1.88
CA LYS A 212 -19.88 17.35 1.17
C LYS A 212 -19.78 16.49 -0.09
N LEU A 213 -20.10 15.21 0.00
CA LEU A 213 -20.06 14.30 -1.16
C LEU A 213 -21.05 14.73 -2.25
N ALA A 214 -22.25 15.19 -1.88
CA ALA A 214 -23.21 15.74 -2.84
C ALA A 214 -22.67 17.01 -3.52
N ALA A 215 -22.01 17.90 -2.78
CA ALA A 215 -21.39 19.10 -3.34
C ALA A 215 -20.22 18.76 -4.28
N ILE A 216 -19.39 17.78 -3.91
CA ILE A 216 -18.29 17.31 -4.76
C ILE A 216 -18.84 16.63 -6.02
N ALA A 217 -19.91 15.82 -5.91
CA ALA A 217 -20.56 15.21 -7.07
C ALA A 217 -21.08 16.29 -8.05
N ALA A 218 -21.76 17.33 -7.55
CA ALA A 218 -22.24 18.43 -8.37
C ALA A 218 -21.09 19.20 -9.05
N TRP A 219 -20.00 19.45 -8.33
CA TRP A 219 -18.80 20.05 -8.89
C TRP A 219 -18.15 19.16 -9.97
N ASN A 220 -18.10 17.85 -9.76
CA ASN A 220 -17.51 16.90 -10.72
C ASN A 220 -18.30 16.85 -12.04
N GLU A 221 -19.58 17.23 -12.05
CA GLU A 221 -20.38 17.32 -13.27
C GLU A 221 -20.03 18.53 -14.16
N THR A 222 -19.43 19.61 -13.60
CA THR A 222 -19.20 20.88 -14.29
C THR A 222 -17.72 21.23 -14.42
N ASP A 223 -16.98 21.10 -13.34
CA ASP A 223 -15.61 21.60 -13.22
C ASP A 223 -14.61 20.50 -12.82
N GLY A 224 -15.08 19.24 -12.71
CA GLY A 224 -14.24 18.09 -12.36
C GLY A 224 -13.28 17.68 -13.47
N PRO A 225 -12.29 16.84 -13.15
CA PRO A 225 -11.26 16.41 -14.10
C PRO A 225 -11.79 15.32 -15.05
N THR A 226 -12.90 15.63 -15.73
CA THR A 226 -13.54 14.75 -16.70
C THR A 226 -13.27 15.29 -18.11
N GLN A 227 -12.81 14.41 -19.02
CA GLN A 227 -12.44 14.77 -20.37
C GLN A 227 -13.24 13.95 -21.38
N ILE A 228 -13.79 14.61 -22.40
CA ILE A 228 -14.34 13.95 -23.58
C ILE A 228 -13.33 14.13 -24.72
N VAL A 229 -12.87 13.01 -25.27
CA VAL A 229 -12.07 13.00 -26.49
C VAL A 229 -13.01 12.64 -27.65
N ASP A 230 -13.09 13.53 -28.62
CA ASP A 230 -13.95 13.33 -29.79
C ASP A 230 -13.49 12.16 -30.65
N GLY A 231 -14.46 11.50 -31.29
CA GLY A 231 -14.29 10.33 -32.13
C GLY A 231 -15.61 9.95 -32.80
N GLU A 232 -15.62 8.81 -33.44
CA GLU A 232 -16.79 8.29 -34.16
C GLU A 232 -17.93 7.91 -33.18
N ARG A 233 -19.15 8.19 -33.55
CA ARG A 233 -20.33 7.86 -32.75
C ARG A 233 -20.61 6.37 -32.64
N ALA A 234 -20.07 5.57 -33.57
CA ALA A 234 -20.28 4.13 -33.61
C ALA A 234 -19.88 3.44 -32.31
N LEU A 235 -18.80 3.94 -31.63
CA LEU A 235 -18.30 3.40 -30.37
C LEU A 235 -17.92 4.55 -29.41
N GLY A 236 -18.56 4.57 -28.25
CA GLY A 236 -18.15 5.37 -27.11
C GLY A 236 -17.54 4.49 -26.02
N ILE A 237 -16.43 4.93 -25.42
CA ILE A 237 -15.77 4.20 -24.33
C ILE A 237 -15.72 5.10 -23.10
N ILE A 238 -16.22 4.58 -21.96
CA ILE A 238 -16.09 5.20 -20.64
C ILE A 238 -14.94 4.52 -19.91
N THR A 239 -14.01 5.30 -19.37
CA THR A 239 -12.78 4.77 -18.77
C THR A 239 -12.21 5.70 -17.68
N SER A 240 -11.29 5.18 -16.86
CA SER A 240 -10.49 5.92 -15.87
C SER A 240 -9.05 5.38 -15.78
N GLY A 241 -8.16 6.12 -15.12
CA GLY A 241 -6.80 5.68 -14.85
C GLY A 241 -6.04 5.26 -16.11
N ILE A 242 -5.10 4.33 -15.96
CA ILE A 242 -4.23 3.85 -17.04
C ILE A 242 -5.01 3.26 -18.22
N SER A 243 -6.21 2.72 -17.98
CA SER A 243 -7.06 2.17 -19.04
C SER A 243 -7.34 3.19 -20.15
N PHE A 244 -7.34 4.49 -19.83
CA PHE A 244 -7.48 5.56 -20.81
C PHE A 244 -6.37 5.52 -21.86
N GLN A 245 -5.11 5.39 -21.45
CA GLN A 245 -3.98 5.34 -22.38
C GLN A 245 -4.08 4.10 -23.29
N HIS A 246 -4.45 2.95 -22.74
CA HIS A 246 -4.65 1.73 -23.51
C HIS A 246 -5.81 1.85 -24.51
N VAL A 247 -6.91 2.49 -24.13
CA VAL A 247 -8.06 2.77 -25.00
C VAL A 247 -7.67 3.68 -26.16
N ARG A 248 -6.91 4.74 -25.89
CA ARG A 248 -6.45 5.71 -26.91
C ARG A 248 -5.62 5.04 -28.00
N GLU A 249 -4.80 4.05 -27.63
CA GLU A 249 -3.98 3.31 -28.59
C GLU A 249 -4.75 2.15 -29.26
N ALA A 250 -5.61 1.44 -28.49
CA ALA A 250 -6.33 0.27 -28.98
C ALA A 250 -7.49 0.62 -29.92
N ALA A 251 -8.17 1.74 -29.66
CA ALA A 251 -9.37 2.20 -30.38
C ALA A 251 -9.29 3.71 -30.69
N PRO A 252 -8.34 4.16 -31.52
CA PRO A 252 -8.09 5.58 -31.75
C PRO A 252 -9.26 6.33 -32.39
N GLN A 253 -10.20 5.63 -33.03
CA GLN A 253 -11.40 6.18 -33.63
C GLN A 253 -12.55 6.37 -32.64
N ALA A 254 -12.51 5.67 -31.49
CA ALA A 254 -13.61 5.71 -30.53
C ALA A 254 -13.73 7.10 -29.88
N ARG A 255 -14.97 7.51 -29.62
CA ARG A 255 -15.24 8.62 -28.72
C ARG A 255 -14.99 8.18 -27.29
N VAL A 256 -14.25 8.94 -26.48
CA VAL A 256 -13.84 8.49 -25.13
C VAL A 256 -14.28 9.48 -24.08
N LEU A 257 -14.98 9.00 -23.05
CA LEU A 257 -15.20 9.71 -21.79
C LEU A 257 -14.19 9.22 -20.76
N LYS A 258 -13.25 10.07 -20.41
CA LYS A 258 -12.29 9.82 -19.35
C LYS A 258 -12.78 10.46 -18.06
N ILE A 259 -12.87 9.67 -17.00
CA ILE A 259 -13.25 10.10 -15.66
C ILE A 259 -12.00 10.19 -14.80
N GLY A 260 -11.65 11.40 -14.35
CA GLY A 260 -10.49 11.60 -13.48
C GLY A 260 -10.87 11.51 -12.00
N LEU A 261 -12.03 12.06 -11.57
CA LEU A 261 -12.59 11.84 -10.23
C LEU A 261 -13.63 10.71 -10.31
N SER A 262 -13.22 9.51 -9.95
CA SER A 262 -14.07 8.31 -10.04
C SER A 262 -15.09 8.19 -8.92
N TYR A 263 -14.85 8.82 -7.77
CA TYR A 263 -15.82 8.91 -6.68
C TYR A 263 -15.81 10.29 -6.01
N PRO A 264 -16.97 10.91 -5.80
CA PRO A 264 -18.26 10.54 -6.41
C PRO A 264 -18.25 10.78 -7.94
N PRO A 265 -18.81 9.84 -8.74
CA PRO A 265 -18.72 9.88 -10.21
C PRO A 265 -19.62 10.94 -10.84
N PRO A 266 -19.29 11.46 -12.05
CA PRO A 266 -20.13 12.42 -12.80
C PRO A 266 -21.23 11.69 -13.58
N VAL A 267 -22.28 11.23 -12.88
CA VAL A 267 -23.33 10.34 -13.41
C VAL A 267 -24.09 10.95 -14.58
N GLU A 268 -24.43 12.24 -14.52
CA GLU A 268 -25.17 12.91 -15.60
C GLU A 268 -24.32 13.12 -16.85
N THR A 269 -23.02 13.36 -16.67
CA THR A 269 -22.07 13.40 -17.78
C THR A 269 -21.92 12.02 -18.42
N MET A 270 -21.83 10.94 -17.63
CA MET A 270 -21.85 9.55 -18.14
C MET A 270 -23.13 9.27 -18.94
N ARG A 271 -24.30 9.72 -18.44
CA ARG A 271 -25.60 9.55 -19.11
C ARG A 271 -25.64 10.26 -20.45
N ARG A 272 -25.27 11.55 -20.48
CA ARG A 272 -25.23 12.35 -21.73
C ARG A 272 -24.27 11.73 -22.74
N PHE A 273 -23.10 11.28 -22.29
CA PHE A 273 -22.12 10.65 -23.14
C PHE A 273 -22.66 9.35 -23.75
N ALA A 274 -23.20 8.43 -22.95
CA ALA A 274 -23.75 7.16 -23.41
C ALA A 274 -24.89 7.36 -24.41
N ALA A 275 -25.75 8.37 -24.20
CA ALA A 275 -26.82 8.73 -25.13
C ALA A 275 -26.33 9.37 -26.46
N SER A 276 -25.07 9.81 -26.52
CA SER A 276 -24.48 10.49 -27.69
C SER A 276 -23.77 9.55 -28.66
N VAL A 277 -23.72 8.25 -28.37
CA VAL A 277 -23.05 7.21 -29.16
C VAL A 277 -23.99 6.06 -29.46
N ASP A 278 -23.67 5.28 -30.47
CA ASP A 278 -24.53 4.14 -30.91
C ASP A 278 -24.32 2.91 -30.01
N ARG A 279 -23.09 2.72 -29.51
CA ARG A 279 -22.68 1.69 -28.57
C ARG A 279 -21.80 2.30 -27.48
N ALA A 280 -22.14 2.10 -26.22
CA ALA A 280 -21.36 2.58 -25.08
C ALA A 280 -20.75 1.40 -24.32
N LEU A 281 -19.42 1.36 -24.20
CA LEU A 281 -18.64 0.30 -23.54
C LEU A 281 -17.85 0.89 -22.36
N VAL A 282 -17.84 0.21 -21.22
CA VAL A 282 -16.96 0.56 -20.10
C VAL A 282 -15.70 -0.28 -20.16
N VAL A 283 -14.54 0.39 -20.20
CA VAL A 283 -13.20 -0.24 -20.15
C VAL A 283 -12.49 0.28 -18.92
N GLU A 284 -12.33 -0.57 -17.93
CA GLU A 284 -11.72 -0.25 -16.64
C GLU A 284 -10.90 -1.42 -16.12
N GLU A 285 -9.85 -1.15 -15.37
CA GLU A 285 -9.00 -2.16 -14.76
C GLU A 285 -9.61 -2.65 -13.45
N GLY A 286 -9.44 -3.93 -13.11
CA GLY A 286 -10.01 -4.54 -11.90
C GLY A 286 -11.50 -4.80 -11.97
N ASP A 287 -12.21 -4.50 -10.89
CA ASP A 287 -13.66 -4.72 -10.74
C ASP A 287 -14.50 -3.83 -11.67
N PRO A 288 -15.76 -4.24 -11.99
CA PRO A 288 -16.63 -3.46 -12.85
C PRO A 288 -17.29 -2.26 -12.11
N TYR A 289 -16.48 -1.39 -11.51
CA TYR A 289 -16.95 -0.28 -10.66
C TYR A 289 -17.71 0.80 -11.44
N LEU A 290 -17.13 1.31 -12.53
CA LEU A 290 -17.78 2.32 -13.37
C LEU A 290 -18.98 1.73 -14.11
N TYR A 291 -18.89 0.47 -14.56
CA TYR A 291 -20.00 -0.24 -15.15
C TYR A 291 -21.19 -0.37 -14.19
N GLU A 292 -20.94 -0.86 -12.97
CA GLU A 292 -21.99 -1.01 -11.96
C GLU A 292 -22.59 0.36 -11.56
N THR A 293 -21.77 1.39 -11.48
CA THR A 293 -22.20 2.76 -11.23
C THR A 293 -23.17 3.24 -12.34
N ALA A 294 -22.79 3.05 -13.60
CA ALA A 294 -23.63 3.41 -14.74
C ALA A 294 -24.95 2.62 -14.73
N ARG A 295 -24.87 1.31 -14.51
CA ARG A 295 -26.05 0.43 -14.46
C ARG A 295 -27.01 0.79 -13.34
N THR A 296 -26.48 1.07 -12.14
CA THR A 296 -27.29 1.51 -10.99
C THR A 296 -28.00 2.84 -11.26
N ALA A 297 -27.37 3.72 -12.03
CA ALA A 297 -27.96 4.98 -12.48
C ALA A 297 -28.93 4.83 -13.67
N GLY A 298 -29.21 3.61 -14.15
CA GLY A 298 -30.10 3.35 -15.28
C GLY A 298 -29.50 3.74 -16.65
N ILE A 299 -28.17 3.79 -16.75
CA ILE A 299 -27.47 4.10 -18.01
C ILE A 299 -27.20 2.77 -18.75
N THR A 300 -27.55 2.72 -20.03
CA THR A 300 -27.27 1.55 -20.86
C THR A 300 -25.83 1.58 -21.34
N VAL A 301 -25.03 0.63 -20.83
CA VAL A 301 -23.63 0.43 -21.20
C VAL A 301 -23.30 -1.05 -21.24
N GLU A 302 -22.31 -1.42 -22.02
CA GLU A 302 -21.71 -2.75 -22.04
C GLU A 302 -20.51 -2.80 -21.08
N GLN A 303 -20.20 -3.98 -20.55
CA GLN A 303 -19.00 -4.22 -19.75
C GLN A 303 -17.95 -5.00 -20.54
N LYS A 304 -16.72 -4.96 -20.09
CA LYS A 304 -15.69 -5.89 -20.56
C LYS A 304 -16.07 -7.33 -20.24
N PRO A 305 -15.70 -8.33 -21.07
CA PRO A 305 -15.90 -9.73 -20.73
C PRO A 305 -15.20 -10.12 -19.43
N GLU A 306 -15.81 -11.03 -18.64
CA GLU A 306 -15.37 -11.42 -17.30
C GLU A 306 -13.90 -11.88 -17.25
N MET A 307 -13.40 -12.53 -18.29
CA MET A 307 -12.00 -12.98 -18.35
C MET A 307 -10.98 -11.84 -18.24
N TYR A 308 -11.35 -10.62 -18.62
CA TYR A 308 -10.49 -9.42 -18.53
C TYR A 308 -10.64 -8.66 -17.20
N ARG A 309 -11.36 -9.21 -16.24
CA ARG A 309 -11.42 -8.68 -14.88
C ARG A 309 -10.13 -8.93 -14.12
N PHE A 310 -9.45 -10.04 -14.45
CA PHE A 310 -8.27 -10.48 -13.75
C PHE A 310 -6.99 -9.94 -14.43
N GLY A 311 -6.11 -9.41 -13.62
CA GLY A 311 -4.82 -8.93 -14.09
C GLY A 311 -4.85 -7.56 -14.73
N GLU A 312 -3.66 -7.06 -15.04
CA GLU A 312 -3.42 -5.76 -15.66
C GLU A 312 -3.99 -5.70 -17.09
N LEU A 313 -4.64 -4.60 -17.42
CA LEU A 313 -5.00 -4.31 -18.81
C LEU A 313 -3.77 -3.84 -19.60
N ASN A 314 -3.81 -4.09 -20.89
CA ASN A 314 -2.86 -3.58 -21.86
C ASN A 314 -3.55 -3.34 -23.20
N VAL A 315 -2.84 -2.73 -24.15
CA VAL A 315 -3.39 -2.40 -25.47
C VAL A 315 -3.96 -3.61 -26.20
N GLY A 316 -3.27 -4.77 -26.13
CA GLY A 316 -3.74 -6.01 -26.75
C GLY A 316 -5.05 -6.51 -26.16
N ARG A 317 -5.15 -6.55 -24.83
CA ARG A 317 -6.38 -6.92 -24.11
C ARG A 317 -7.53 -5.95 -24.42
N VAL A 318 -7.26 -4.65 -24.46
CA VAL A 318 -8.28 -3.64 -24.80
C VAL A 318 -8.77 -3.79 -26.24
N ARG A 319 -7.90 -4.10 -27.22
CA ARG A 319 -8.33 -4.43 -28.61
C ARG A 319 -9.29 -5.62 -28.63
N ARG A 320 -9.00 -6.66 -27.87
CA ARG A 320 -9.87 -7.83 -27.75
C ARG A 320 -11.21 -7.50 -27.07
N ILE A 321 -11.19 -6.69 -26.01
CA ILE A 321 -12.40 -6.22 -25.32
C ILE A 321 -13.30 -5.45 -26.29
N VAL A 322 -12.75 -4.52 -27.06
CA VAL A 322 -13.50 -3.72 -28.05
C VAL A 322 -14.10 -4.59 -29.15
N ALA A 323 -13.38 -5.64 -29.57
CA ALA A 323 -13.83 -6.61 -30.55
C ALA A 323 -14.81 -7.65 -29.96
N GLY A 324 -15.02 -7.69 -28.65
CA GLY A 324 -15.82 -8.72 -27.98
C GLY A 324 -15.18 -10.11 -28.03
N ASP A 325 -13.86 -10.19 -28.19
CA ASP A 325 -13.12 -11.45 -28.27
C ASP A 325 -12.99 -12.09 -26.89
N VAL A 326 -13.60 -13.25 -26.73
CA VAL A 326 -13.56 -14.08 -25.51
C VAL A 326 -12.75 -15.37 -25.72
N SER A 327 -12.01 -15.50 -26.82
CA SER A 327 -11.12 -16.63 -27.04
C SER A 327 -10.01 -16.66 -25.96
N PRO A 328 -9.48 -17.84 -25.61
CA PRO A 328 -8.39 -17.93 -24.63
C PRO A 328 -7.22 -17.01 -24.96
N GLU A 329 -6.67 -16.37 -23.94
CA GLU A 329 -5.46 -15.56 -24.13
C GLU A 329 -4.23 -16.49 -24.38
N PRO A 330 -3.26 -16.05 -25.20
CA PRO A 330 -2.02 -16.78 -25.37
C PRO A 330 -1.33 -16.96 -24.00
N ALA A 331 -0.90 -18.19 -23.71
CA ALA A 331 -0.14 -18.43 -22.49
C ALA A 331 1.16 -17.60 -22.51
N LEU A 332 1.38 -16.82 -21.48
CA LEU A 332 2.66 -16.14 -21.30
C LEU A 332 3.75 -17.19 -21.04
N PRO A 333 4.95 -17.03 -21.60
CA PRO A 333 6.05 -17.93 -21.28
C PRO A 333 6.28 -17.90 -19.77
N ALA A 334 6.39 -19.09 -19.16
CA ALA A 334 6.70 -19.19 -17.74
C ALA A 334 8.06 -18.54 -17.47
N GLY A 335 8.07 -17.45 -16.69
CA GLY A 335 9.29 -16.85 -16.18
C GLY A 335 10.01 -17.79 -15.21
N LYS A 336 11.28 -17.50 -14.91
CA LYS A 336 11.98 -18.20 -13.82
C LYS A 336 11.24 -17.90 -12.50
N PRO A 337 10.84 -18.93 -11.73
CA PRO A 337 10.23 -18.70 -10.43
C PRO A 337 11.16 -17.86 -9.53
N PRO A 338 10.64 -16.95 -8.73
CA PRO A 338 11.45 -16.25 -7.75
C PRO A 338 12.05 -17.25 -6.75
N GLU A 339 13.25 -16.99 -6.27
CA GLU A 339 13.92 -17.84 -5.28
C GLU A 339 14.64 -16.99 -4.23
N LEU A 340 14.85 -17.55 -3.03
CA LEU A 340 15.72 -16.94 -2.05
C LEU A 340 17.15 -16.81 -2.61
N CYS A 341 17.74 -15.62 -2.48
CA CYS A 341 19.09 -15.35 -2.97
C CYS A 341 20.09 -16.43 -2.55
N PRO A 342 21.06 -16.81 -3.39
CA PRO A 342 22.16 -17.68 -2.97
C PRO A 342 22.88 -17.10 -1.75
N GLY A 343 23.04 -17.90 -0.68
CA GLY A 343 23.65 -17.44 0.58
C GLY A 343 22.75 -16.58 1.48
N CYS A 344 21.47 -16.43 1.16
CA CYS A 344 20.51 -15.75 2.02
C CYS A 344 20.42 -16.44 3.40
N PRO A 345 20.49 -15.70 4.52
CA PRO A 345 20.46 -16.29 5.86
C PRO A 345 19.16 -17.04 6.16
N HIS A 346 18.06 -16.69 5.49
CA HIS A 346 16.79 -17.38 5.68
C HIS A 346 16.79 -18.83 5.22
N ARG A 347 17.69 -19.20 4.28
CA ARG A 347 17.79 -20.57 3.74
C ARG A 347 18.05 -21.60 4.84
N ASN A 348 19.06 -21.35 5.69
CA ASN A 348 19.42 -22.25 6.79
C ASN A 348 18.29 -22.43 7.82
N VAL A 349 17.51 -21.35 8.05
CA VAL A 349 16.35 -21.44 8.95
C VAL A 349 15.27 -22.34 8.36
N PHE A 350 14.94 -22.19 7.06
CA PHE A 350 13.93 -23.03 6.41
C PHE A 350 14.38 -24.49 6.23
N GLU A 351 15.67 -24.73 6.00
CA GLU A 351 16.23 -26.07 6.01
C GLU A 351 16.04 -26.73 7.38
N ALA A 352 16.35 -26.03 8.48
CA ALA A 352 16.15 -26.54 9.84
C ALA A 352 14.67 -26.80 10.15
N LEU A 353 13.76 -25.91 9.76
CA LEU A 353 12.32 -26.09 9.97
C LEU A 353 11.77 -27.29 9.21
N ARG A 354 12.17 -27.46 7.94
CA ARG A 354 11.83 -28.63 7.11
C ARG A 354 12.33 -29.92 7.76
N ASP A 355 13.61 -29.97 8.11
CA ASP A 355 14.27 -31.18 8.62
C ASP A 355 13.74 -31.60 9.99
N LEU A 356 13.20 -30.67 10.78
CA LEU A 356 12.49 -30.91 12.02
C LEU A 356 11.00 -31.26 11.82
N GLY A 357 10.49 -31.21 10.59
CA GLY A 357 9.08 -31.49 10.27
C GLY A 357 8.12 -30.50 10.94
N CYS A 358 8.50 -29.24 11.00
CA CYS A 358 7.66 -28.17 11.56
C CYS A 358 6.45 -27.87 10.68
N ILE A 359 5.35 -27.45 11.32
CA ILE A 359 4.20 -26.79 10.68
C ILE A 359 4.45 -25.30 10.80
N VAL A 360 4.69 -24.62 9.68
CA VAL A 360 5.15 -23.24 9.67
C VAL A 360 4.02 -22.27 9.32
N ALA A 361 3.58 -21.51 10.32
CA ALA A 361 2.77 -20.31 10.09
C ALA A 361 3.71 -19.17 9.71
N GLY A 362 3.77 -18.86 8.41
CA GLY A 362 4.64 -17.85 7.85
C GLY A 362 3.96 -16.51 7.65
N ASP A 363 4.74 -15.55 7.19
CA ASP A 363 4.34 -14.15 7.00
C ASP A 363 4.86 -13.58 5.67
N ILE A 364 4.57 -12.30 5.40
CA ILE A 364 4.90 -11.59 4.17
C ILE A 364 6.32 -11.00 4.23
N GLY A 365 7.14 -11.36 3.27
CA GLY A 365 8.51 -10.86 3.09
C GLY A 365 9.29 -11.72 2.11
N CYS A 366 10.58 -11.45 1.89
CA CYS A 366 11.44 -12.30 1.07
C CYS A 366 11.39 -13.78 1.50
N TYR A 367 11.23 -14.01 2.78
CA TYR A 367 11.17 -15.35 3.38
C TYR A 367 9.88 -16.13 3.03
N THR A 368 8.83 -15.47 2.49
CA THR A 368 7.68 -16.19 1.92
C THR A 368 8.11 -17.19 0.85
N LEU A 369 9.23 -16.91 0.17
CA LEU A 369 9.83 -17.83 -0.81
C LEU A 369 10.34 -19.16 -0.21
N GLY A 370 10.37 -19.29 1.12
CA GLY A 370 10.57 -20.58 1.80
C GLY A 370 9.49 -21.62 1.51
N VAL A 371 8.34 -21.20 0.94
CA VAL A 371 7.29 -22.10 0.44
C VAL A 371 7.72 -22.89 -0.80
N LEU A 372 8.69 -22.37 -1.56
CA LEU A 372 9.15 -22.98 -2.82
C LEU A 372 10.26 -24.02 -2.58
N PRO A 373 10.44 -24.97 -3.52
CA PRO A 373 11.59 -25.86 -3.50
C PRO A 373 12.93 -25.06 -3.52
N PRO A 374 13.99 -25.55 -2.87
CA PRO A 374 14.12 -26.85 -2.20
C PRO A 374 13.62 -26.86 -0.74
N PHE A 375 13.12 -25.76 -0.22
CA PHE A 375 12.74 -25.65 1.20
C PHE A 375 11.39 -26.30 1.46
N SER A 376 10.35 -25.87 0.76
CA SER A 376 8.95 -26.31 0.94
C SER A 376 8.57 -26.35 2.44
N ALA A 377 8.94 -25.29 3.16
CA ALA A 377 8.90 -25.23 4.62
C ALA A 377 8.05 -24.06 5.12
N MET A 378 6.97 -23.74 4.42
CA MET A 378 5.97 -22.78 4.85
C MET A 378 4.58 -23.29 4.49
N ASP A 379 3.68 -23.37 5.48
CA ASP A 379 2.36 -23.97 5.31
C ASP A 379 1.24 -22.93 5.20
N THR A 380 1.41 -21.74 5.78
CA THR A 380 0.43 -20.66 5.70
C THR A 380 1.11 -19.30 5.51
N CYS A 381 0.44 -18.42 4.78
CA CYS A 381 0.82 -17.00 4.65
C CYS A 381 -0.45 -16.19 4.34
N VAL A 382 -0.85 -15.27 5.22
CA VAL A 382 -2.14 -14.55 5.11
C VAL A 382 -1.94 -13.06 4.85
N CYS A 383 -1.42 -12.33 5.83
CA CYS A 383 -1.11 -10.91 5.73
C CYS A 383 0.03 -10.55 6.68
N MET A 384 0.54 -9.33 6.57
CA MET A 384 1.65 -8.88 7.43
C MET A 384 1.28 -8.93 8.91
N GLY A 385 2.10 -9.65 9.70
CA GLY A 385 1.93 -9.85 11.14
C GLY A 385 1.05 -11.05 11.52
N ALA A 386 0.42 -11.73 10.56
CA ALA A 386 -0.53 -12.80 10.84
C ALA A 386 0.13 -14.12 11.33
N ALA A 387 1.41 -14.32 11.08
CA ALA A 387 2.10 -15.56 11.43
C ALA A 387 1.87 -15.99 12.89
N ILE A 388 1.96 -15.03 13.82
CA ILE A 388 1.80 -15.33 15.26
C ILE A 388 0.36 -15.75 15.56
N GLY A 389 -0.63 -14.94 15.14
CA GLY A 389 -2.04 -15.23 15.39
C GLY A 389 -2.50 -16.55 14.75
N VAL A 390 -2.09 -16.80 13.49
CA VAL A 390 -2.39 -18.08 12.80
C VAL A 390 -1.72 -19.25 13.51
N GLY A 391 -0.46 -19.11 13.90
CA GLY A 391 0.28 -20.13 14.64
C GLY A 391 -0.36 -20.45 16.00
N LEU A 392 -0.82 -19.43 16.74
CA LEU A 392 -1.54 -19.61 17.99
C LEU A 392 -2.88 -20.33 17.76
N GLY A 393 -3.64 -19.92 16.73
CA GLY A 393 -4.88 -20.59 16.35
C GLY A 393 -4.69 -22.09 16.06
N LEU A 394 -3.62 -22.42 15.30
CA LEU A 394 -3.25 -23.81 15.04
C LEU A 394 -2.87 -24.55 16.34
N ARG A 395 -2.06 -23.94 17.21
CA ARG A 395 -1.65 -24.53 18.49
C ARG A 395 -2.81 -24.83 19.43
N HIS A 396 -3.80 -23.94 19.48
CA HIS A 396 -4.99 -24.13 20.31
C HIS A 396 -5.94 -25.20 19.76
N SER A 397 -5.89 -25.50 18.47
CA SER A 397 -6.89 -26.35 17.79
C SER A 397 -6.40 -27.74 17.48
N LEU A 398 -5.09 -27.94 17.32
CA LEU A 398 -4.51 -29.22 16.93
C LEU A 398 -4.31 -30.14 18.14
N PRO A 399 -4.31 -31.48 17.95
CA PRO A 399 -3.83 -32.42 18.98
C PRO A 399 -2.40 -32.08 19.42
N SER A 400 -2.10 -32.23 20.70
CA SER A 400 -0.86 -31.78 21.33
C SER A 400 0.43 -32.20 20.61
N GLU A 401 0.46 -33.39 20.00
CA GLU A 401 1.61 -33.84 19.21
C GLU A 401 1.87 -33.01 17.98
N GLN A 402 0.81 -32.65 17.22
CA GLN A 402 0.92 -31.80 16.06
C GLN A 402 1.10 -30.33 16.47
N ALA A 403 0.40 -29.88 17.52
CA ALA A 403 0.51 -28.54 18.05
C ALA A 403 1.97 -28.18 18.39
N ARG A 404 2.74 -29.07 19.02
CA ARG A 404 4.17 -28.85 19.34
C ARG A 404 5.04 -28.62 18.11
N LYS A 405 4.62 -29.03 16.91
CA LYS A 405 5.34 -28.82 15.66
C LYS A 405 5.06 -27.45 15.02
N VAL A 406 4.06 -26.70 15.50
CA VAL A 406 3.71 -25.40 14.95
C VAL A 406 4.74 -24.35 15.36
N VAL A 407 5.27 -23.64 14.38
CA VAL A 407 6.22 -22.52 14.53
C VAL A 407 5.72 -21.32 13.76
N SER A 408 5.69 -20.16 14.38
CA SER A 408 5.46 -18.89 13.68
C SER A 408 6.77 -18.31 13.20
N VAL A 409 6.82 -17.89 11.92
CA VAL A 409 8.01 -17.29 11.29
C VAL A 409 7.66 -15.93 10.72
N ILE A 410 8.37 -14.89 11.13
CA ILE A 410 8.11 -13.49 10.76
C ILE A 410 9.41 -12.73 10.54
N GLY A 411 9.46 -11.81 9.58
CA GLY A 411 10.61 -10.92 9.38
C GLY A 411 10.62 -9.76 10.37
N ASP A 412 11.77 -9.14 10.56
CA ASP A 412 12.01 -8.04 11.49
C ASP A 412 11.10 -6.81 11.23
N SER A 413 11.03 -6.35 9.99
CA SER A 413 10.14 -5.23 9.61
C SER A 413 8.66 -5.59 9.83
N THR A 414 8.24 -6.78 9.42
CA THR A 414 6.86 -7.28 9.58
C THR A 414 6.53 -7.51 11.06
N PHE A 415 7.51 -7.91 11.87
CA PHE A 415 7.34 -8.03 13.32
C PHE A 415 7.01 -6.68 13.97
N VAL A 416 7.71 -5.61 13.58
CA VAL A 416 7.39 -4.26 14.05
C VAL A 416 6.07 -3.76 13.49
N HIS A 417 5.76 -4.10 12.22
CA HIS A 417 4.52 -3.67 11.55
C HIS A 417 3.26 -4.09 12.31
N SER A 418 3.12 -5.38 12.60
CA SER A 418 1.92 -5.93 13.28
C SER A 418 2.21 -7.12 14.18
N GLY A 419 3.43 -7.69 14.16
CA GLY A 419 3.78 -8.85 14.96
C GLY A 419 3.87 -8.57 16.46
N ILE A 420 4.16 -7.32 16.86
CA ILE A 420 4.24 -6.95 18.30
C ILE A 420 2.90 -7.22 19.00
N THR A 421 1.78 -6.89 18.39
CA THR A 421 0.45 -7.19 18.94
C THR A 421 0.19 -8.69 19.02
N GLY A 422 0.66 -9.45 18.04
CA GLY A 422 0.64 -10.92 18.07
C GLY A 422 1.50 -11.50 19.19
N LEU A 423 2.66 -10.89 19.49
CA LEU A 423 3.50 -11.29 20.62
C LEU A 423 2.80 -11.03 21.97
N VAL A 424 2.07 -9.92 22.09
CA VAL A 424 1.24 -9.64 23.28
C VAL A 424 0.15 -10.69 23.43
N GLU A 425 -0.54 -11.08 22.34
CA GLU A 425 -1.55 -12.14 22.34
C GLU A 425 -0.95 -13.49 22.76
N MET A 426 0.24 -13.81 22.25
CA MET A 426 0.97 -15.04 22.59
C MET A 426 1.23 -15.16 24.09
N VAL A 427 1.52 -14.04 24.77
CA VAL A 427 1.74 -13.99 26.23
C VAL A 427 0.43 -13.96 26.99
N TYR A 428 -0.58 -13.25 26.48
CA TYR A 428 -1.86 -13.07 27.16
C TYR A 428 -2.73 -14.34 27.14
N ASN A 429 -2.72 -15.06 26.01
CA ASN A 429 -3.45 -16.32 25.83
C ASN A 429 -2.50 -17.47 25.41
N PRO A 430 -1.59 -17.92 26.30
CA PRO A 430 -0.59 -18.91 25.93
C PRO A 430 -1.23 -20.30 25.71
N PRO A 431 -0.88 -20.98 24.60
CA PRO A 431 -1.29 -22.36 24.40
C PRO A 431 -0.69 -23.31 25.47
N ALA A 432 -1.42 -24.36 25.85
CA ALA A 432 -0.94 -25.35 26.83
C ALA A 432 0.37 -26.04 26.39
N THR A 433 0.62 -26.11 25.09
CA THR A 433 1.85 -26.68 24.51
C THR A 433 2.97 -25.63 24.31
N GLY A 434 2.82 -24.42 24.88
CA GLY A 434 3.71 -23.29 24.57
C GLY A 434 3.61 -22.85 23.11
N HIS A 435 4.52 -22.00 22.66
CA HIS A 435 4.62 -21.61 21.25
C HIS A 435 6.05 -21.14 20.92
N VAL A 436 6.48 -21.39 19.68
CA VAL A 436 7.79 -20.96 19.17
C VAL A 436 7.58 -19.89 18.10
N LEU A 437 8.16 -18.72 18.32
CA LEU A 437 8.23 -17.63 17.37
C LEU A 437 9.67 -17.46 16.88
N VAL A 438 9.88 -17.48 15.57
CA VAL A 438 11.15 -17.17 14.92
C VAL A 438 11.05 -15.83 14.24
N VAL A 439 11.87 -14.86 14.67
CA VAL A 439 12.03 -13.56 14.03
C VAL A 439 13.27 -13.61 13.13
N LEU A 440 13.07 -13.42 11.83
CA LEU A 440 14.13 -13.38 10.82
C LEU A 440 14.65 -11.93 10.72
N ASP A 441 15.68 -11.61 11.50
CA ASP A 441 16.25 -10.27 11.60
C ASP A 441 17.39 -10.10 10.58
N ASN A 442 17.05 -9.51 9.44
CA ASN A 442 18.01 -9.20 8.38
C ASN A 442 18.42 -7.72 8.33
N GLY A 443 17.89 -6.88 9.23
CA GLY A 443 18.25 -5.48 9.41
C GLY A 443 17.74 -4.56 8.32
N THR A 444 16.68 -4.94 7.57
CA THR A 444 16.10 -4.07 6.53
C THR A 444 14.76 -4.60 6.01
N THR A 445 13.90 -3.73 5.48
CA THR A 445 12.74 -4.11 4.68
C THR A 445 13.18 -4.47 3.27
N ALA A 446 13.71 -5.69 3.09
CA ALA A 446 14.48 -6.07 1.89
C ALA A 446 13.62 -6.16 0.62
N MET A 447 12.38 -6.62 0.71
CA MET A 447 11.52 -6.93 -0.45
C MET A 447 11.17 -5.69 -1.28
N THR A 448 11.04 -4.53 -0.65
CA THR A 448 10.59 -3.28 -1.29
C THR A 448 11.70 -2.30 -1.64
N GLY A 449 12.98 -2.67 -1.40
CA GLY A 449 14.12 -1.82 -1.75
C GLY A 449 15.07 -1.52 -0.60
N MET A 450 15.06 -2.31 0.46
CA MET A 450 15.99 -2.20 1.60
C MET A 450 15.76 -0.95 2.48
N GLN A 451 14.50 -0.60 2.73
CA GLN A 451 14.12 0.52 3.58
C GLN A 451 14.46 0.28 5.06
N GLU A 452 14.63 1.38 5.77
CA GLU A 452 14.79 1.40 7.20
C GLU A 452 13.45 1.15 7.92
N HIS A 453 13.52 0.57 9.13
CA HIS A 453 12.37 0.35 10.00
C HIS A 453 12.81 0.47 11.48
N PRO A 454 11.90 0.54 12.46
CA PRO A 454 12.29 0.79 13.86
C PRO A 454 13.29 -0.20 14.45
N GLY A 455 13.40 -1.43 13.94
CA GLY A 455 14.41 -2.41 14.33
C GLY A 455 15.82 -2.12 13.81
N THR A 456 15.98 -1.23 12.81
CA THR A 456 17.30 -0.84 12.28
C THR A 456 17.96 0.28 13.11
N GLY A 457 17.17 1.09 13.83
CA GLY A 457 17.62 2.26 14.55
C GLY A 457 17.98 3.45 13.64
N ARG A 458 17.38 3.53 12.47
CA ARG A 458 17.55 4.61 11.48
C ARG A 458 16.21 5.04 10.91
N ARG A 459 16.13 6.31 10.50
CA ARG A 459 14.98 6.90 9.81
C ARG A 459 15.11 6.75 8.29
N LEU A 460 14.12 7.26 7.54
CA LEU A 460 14.09 7.26 6.07
C LEU A 460 15.35 7.92 5.48
N ASP A 461 15.77 9.04 6.03
CA ASP A 461 16.99 9.79 5.67
C ASP A 461 18.31 9.10 6.11
N HIS A 462 18.22 7.89 6.65
CA HIS A 462 19.31 7.09 7.22
C HIS A 462 19.96 7.66 8.48
N GLU A 463 19.44 8.74 9.03
CA GLU A 463 19.92 9.30 10.30
C GLU A 463 19.62 8.35 11.46
N ALA A 464 20.54 8.30 12.43
CA ALA A 464 20.41 7.45 13.61
C ALA A 464 19.23 7.90 14.49
N THR A 465 18.50 6.93 15.05
CA THR A 465 17.38 7.16 15.96
C THR A 465 17.23 6.01 16.96
N GLY A 466 16.20 6.06 17.81
CA GLY A 466 15.88 4.98 18.73
C GLY A 466 15.66 3.64 18.00
N ARG A 467 16.09 2.54 18.62
CA ARG A 467 15.98 1.19 18.07
C ARG A 467 15.06 0.32 18.93
N VAL A 468 14.21 -0.43 18.30
CA VAL A 468 13.46 -1.53 18.95
C VAL A 468 14.38 -2.75 19.03
N VAL A 469 14.71 -3.17 20.25
CA VAL A 469 15.49 -4.38 20.52
C VAL A 469 14.52 -5.53 20.78
N PHE A 470 14.48 -6.49 19.90
CA PHE A 470 13.46 -7.55 19.90
C PHE A 470 13.58 -8.47 21.10
N GLU A 471 14.83 -8.77 21.53
CA GLU A 471 15.11 -9.55 22.73
C GLU A 471 14.57 -8.90 24.01
N ASP A 472 14.78 -7.61 24.13
CA ASP A 472 14.37 -6.85 25.33
C ASP A 472 12.85 -6.72 25.37
N LEU A 473 12.22 -6.52 24.21
CA LEU A 473 10.76 -6.52 24.10
C LEU A 473 10.16 -7.86 24.55
N ALA A 474 10.69 -8.98 24.04
CA ALA A 474 10.23 -10.31 24.41
C ALA A 474 10.40 -10.58 25.92
N ARG A 475 11.56 -10.23 26.49
CA ARG A 475 11.83 -10.37 27.92
C ARG A 475 10.93 -9.48 28.78
N THR A 476 10.69 -8.24 28.34
CA THR A 476 9.82 -7.28 29.05
C THR A 476 8.37 -7.80 29.14
N LEU A 477 7.92 -8.53 28.14
CA LEU A 477 6.61 -9.20 28.13
C LEU A 477 6.59 -10.50 28.97
N GLY A 478 7.72 -10.90 29.57
CA GLY A 478 7.81 -12.06 30.47
C GLY A 478 8.20 -13.37 29.79
N ILE A 479 8.61 -13.36 28.52
CA ILE A 479 9.11 -14.55 27.83
C ILE A 479 10.52 -14.87 28.35
N LYS A 480 10.69 -16.06 28.91
CA LYS A 480 11.94 -16.51 29.52
C LYS A 480 12.92 -17.09 28.48
N ASN A 481 12.41 -17.79 27.50
CA ASN A 481 13.21 -18.47 26.48
C ASN A 481 13.41 -17.56 25.27
N VAL A 482 14.44 -16.72 25.31
CA VAL A 482 14.77 -15.78 24.24
C VAL A 482 16.19 -16.06 23.76
N TYR A 483 16.32 -16.46 22.50
CA TYR A 483 17.58 -16.86 21.87
C TYR A 483 17.91 -15.93 20.71
N THR A 484 19.21 -15.69 20.50
CA THR A 484 19.73 -15.01 19.30
C THR A 484 20.77 -15.92 18.66
N VAL A 485 20.58 -16.21 17.37
CA VAL A 485 21.44 -17.12 16.60
C VAL A 485 21.79 -16.47 15.26
N ASP A 486 23.04 -16.58 14.84
CA ASP A 486 23.44 -16.27 13.47
C ASP A 486 23.34 -17.55 12.61
N PRO A 487 22.32 -17.65 11.72
CA PRO A 487 22.05 -18.87 10.99
C PRO A 487 23.13 -19.26 9.96
N ILE A 488 24.08 -18.36 9.68
CA ILE A 488 25.22 -18.64 8.78
C ILE A 488 26.47 -19.00 9.57
N ALA A 489 26.78 -18.23 10.63
CA ALA A 489 27.97 -18.48 11.43
C ALA A 489 27.83 -19.71 12.33
N ASP A 490 26.60 -20.04 12.78
CA ASP A 490 26.25 -21.21 13.59
C ASP A 490 25.05 -21.94 12.98
N SER A 491 25.26 -22.59 11.84
CA SER A 491 24.21 -23.30 11.11
C SER A 491 23.56 -24.41 11.93
N ASP A 492 24.34 -25.13 12.77
CA ASP A 492 23.83 -26.16 13.67
C ASP A 492 23.10 -25.57 14.86
N GLY A 493 23.44 -24.35 15.24
CA GLY A 493 22.85 -23.58 16.32
C GLY A 493 21.36 -23.34 16.13
N ILE A 494 20.94 -22.95 14.92
CA ILE A 494 19.51 -22.74 14.65
C ILE A 494 18.70 -24.04 14.82
N THR A 495 19.20 -25.15 14.31
CA THR A 495 18.57 -26.48 14.47
C THR A 495 18.53 -26.92 15.94
N ARG A 496 19.62 -26.71 16.70
CA ARG A 496 19.71 -27.02 18.13
C ARG A 496 18.70 -26.20 18.93
N VAL A 497 18.64 -24.90 18.75
CA VAL A 497 17.73 -24.00 19.50
C VAL A 497 16.26 -24.27 19.14
N LEU A 498 15.96 -24.53 17.86
CA LEU A 498 14.61 -24.93 17.44
C LEU A 498 14.18 -26.23 18.12
N ARG A 499 15.04 -27.27 18.12
CA ARG A 499 14.74 -28.56 18.77
C ARG A 499 14.53 -28.40 20.27
N GLU A 500 15.34 -27.59 20.94
CA GLU A 500 15.20 -27.27 22.36
C GLU A 500 13.85 -26.55 22.62
N ALA A 501 13.50 -25.52 21.86
CA ALA A 501 12.27 -24.78 22.02
C ALA A 501 11.01 -25.63 21.74
N LEU A 502 11.04 -26.45 20.70
CA LEU A 502 9.95 -27.38 20.36
C LEU A 502 9.73 -28.48 21.42
N GLY A 503 10.78 -28.85 22.16
CA GLY A 503 10.72 -29.85 23.26
C GLY A 503 10.13 -29.30 24.56
N ARG A 504 9.79 -27.99 24.63
CA ARG A 504 9.26 -27.32 25.83
C ARG A 504 7.80 -26.95 25.63
N ASP A 505 6.99 -27.10 26.67
CA ASP A 505 5.63 -26.58 26.70
C ASP A 505 5.64 -25.12 27.23
N GLU A 506 6.54 -24.28 26.72
CA GLU A 506 6.76 -22.89 27.12
C GLU A 506 6.81 -21.98 25.89
N LEU A 507 6.63 -20.67 26.12
CA LEU A 507 6.81 -19.66 25.09
C LEU A 507 8.30 -19.45 24.81
N SER A 508 8.67 -19.44 23.54
CA SER A 508 10.04 -19.22 23.09
C SER A 508 10.10 -18.24 21.92
N VAL A 509 11.06 -17.32 21.94
CA VAL A 509 11.36 -16.40 20.85
C VAL A 509 12.80 -16.62 20.40
N ILE A 510 12.97 -16.90 19.11
CA ILE A 510 14.28 -17.12 18.47
C ILE A 510 14.50 -15.99 17.47
N ILE A 511 15.51 -15.16 17.67
CA ILE A 511 15.93 -14.13 16.75
C ILE A 511 17.06 -14.69 15.88
N ALA A 512 16.75 -15.03 14.63
CA ALA A 512 17.71 -15.46 13.63
C ALA A 512 18.30 -14.22 12.95
N ARG A 513 19.43 -13.73 13.51
CA ARG A 513 20.01 -12.44 13.13
C ARG A 513 21.19 -12.57 12.20
N ARG A 514 21.04 -12.06 10.98
CA ARG A 514 22.13 -11.91 10.02
C ARG A 514 21.74 -10.85 8.98
N PRO A 515 22.55 -9.81 8.74
CA PRO A 515 22.24 -8.78 7.73
C PRO A 515 21.95 -9.37 6.35
N CYS A 516 20.97 -8.76 5.64
CA CYS A 516 20.69 -9.07 4.26
C CYS A 516 21.94 -8.91 3.40
N LEU A 517 22.27 -9.89 2.56
CA LEU A 517 23.48 -9.87 1.72
C LEU A 517 23.52 -8.66 0.79
N LEU A 518 22.38 -8.28 0.23
CA LEU A 518 22.26 -7.14 -0.69
C LEU A 518 22.44 -5.80 0.04
N ALA A 519 22.00 -5.72 1.30
CA ALA A 519 22.10 -4.53 2.12
C ALA A 519 23.40 -4.46 2.96
N ALA A 520 24.12 -5.57 3.13
CA ALA A 520 25.25 -5.67 4.04
C ALA A 520 26.36 -4.62 3.79
N GLY A 521 26.61 -4.29 2.53
CA GLY A 521 27.60 -3.28 2.15
C GLY A 521 27.19 -1.86 2.56
N SER A 522 25.95 -1.49 2.29
CA SER A 522 25.39 -0.19 2.65
C SER A 522 25.20 -0.04 4.16
N ILE A 523 24.74 -1.10 4.84
CA ILE A 523 24.64 -1.12 6.31
C ILE A 523 26.01 -0.86 6.95
N LYS A 524 27.07 -1.60 6.55
CA LYS A 524 28.44 -1.39 7.07
C LYS A 524 28.98 0.01 6.79
N LEU A 525 28.67 0.58 5.63
CA LEU A 525 29.12 1.94 5.29
C LEU A 525 28.44 2.98 6.17
N ARG A 526 27.15 2.82 6.43
CA ARG A 526 26.36 3.69 7.32
C ARG A 526 26.82 3.59 8.78
N GLU A 527 27.08 2.39 9.26
CA GLU A 527 27.65 2.16 10.61
C GLU A 527 29.01 2.84 10.77
N LYS A 528 29.89 2.74 9.76
CA LYS A 528 31.18 3.43 9.79
C LYS A 528 31.06 4.96 9.84
N LYS A 529 30.12 5.54 9.09
CA LYS A 529 29.86 6.99 9.10
C LYS A 529 29.31 7.45 10.48
N ALA A 530 28.40 6.70 11.09
CA ALA A 530 27.85 6.99 12.39
C ALA A 530 28.94 6.97 13.50
N ASN A 531 29.85 5.99 13.44
CA ASN A 531 30.96 5.88 14.41
C ASN A 531 32.08 6.92 14.19
N ALA A 532 32.19 7.48 12.99
CA ALA A 532 33.20 8.53 12.69
C ALA A 532 32.70 9.94 13.01
N GLY A 533 31.40 10.12 13.25
CA GLY A 533 30.77 11.38 13.66
C GLY A 533 30.54 11.52 15.17
N GLN A 534 30.96 10.52 15.96
CA GLN A 534 31.06 10.54 17.42
C GLN A 534 32.49 10.77 17.83
#